data_e1eb165a92ea88f793d7331539edeceb
#
_entry.id   e1eb165a92ea88f793d7331539edeceb
#
_cell.length_a   1.000
_cell.length_b   1.000
_cell.length_c   1.000
_cell.angle_alpha   90.00
_cell.angle_beta   90.00
_cell.angle_gamma   90.00
#
_symmetry.space_group_name_H-M   'P 1'
#
loop_
_entity.id
_entity.type
_entity.pdbx_description
1 polymer ?
#
loop_
_entity_poly.entity_id
_entity_poly.type
_entity_poly.pdbx_seq_one_letter_code
_entity_poly.pdbx_strand_id
1 'polypeptide(L)'
;MRIPASQYPVERFTLPNGLRVVLTPDRAAPVVGVAVVYDVGIRSEPQGRTGFAHLFEHLMFQGSENLEKLAHFRHVQGSGGTFNGSTHFDYTDYFETLPSNALERALFLEADRMRAPRLTEENLRNQIDVVKEEIRVNVLNRPYGGFPWLRLPPVMFDTFANAHDGYGSFSDLEAATVADAKDFFDRYYACGNAVLAVSGDFDVATATQLVERHFGDVPSRPAPARPDFAEPDLTAERRSSYEDRLAPLPAVAAAWRVPDPVDDLDAYLPYVVLAEVLTDGDASRLVERLVLRDRSVTSVGGYVGFMGEPFAVRDPTALVLQAHLPPGGDVDKVLRSVEEECARIASDGLAPDELSRTQARMATHLLRDTDAVLGRALQMAVLEQQRGEPALLNRLHTLIGEVTEEQIVAAAGQLVPARRAAVEVIAGGAK
;
A
#
# COMPACT_ATOMS: atom_id res chain seq x y z
N MET A 1 21.05 5.11 -20.99
CA MET A 1 21.93 4.16 -20.25
C MET A 1 21.03 2.98 -19.90
N ARG A 2 21.31 1.76 -20.40
CA ARG A 2 20.53 0.59 -20.00
C ARG A 2 20.90 0.22 -18.57
N ILE A 3 19.96 0.35 -17.64
CA ILE A 3 20.12 -0.16 -16.28
C ILE A 3 20.11 -1.69 -16.39
N PRO A 4 21.12 -2.41 -15.87
CA PRO A 4 21.13 -3.86 -15.94
C PRO A 4 19.91 -4.39 -15.19
N ALA A 5 19.22 -5.36 -15.80
CA ALA A 5 18.11 -6.04 -15.16
C ALA A 5 18.61 -6.70 -13.87
N SER A 6 18.06 -6.34 -12.73
CA SER A 6 18.23 -7.14 -11.52
C SER A 6 17.46 -8.43 -11.75
N GLN A 7 18.15 -9.56 -11.80
CA GLN A 7 17.50 -10.86 -11.94
C GLN A 7 17.57 -11.58 -10.59
N TYR A 8 16.60 -11.28 -9.74
CA TYR A 8 16.41 -12.09 -8.53
C TYR A 8 15.89 -13.47 -8.93
N PRO A 9 16.50 -14.56 -8.47
CA PRO A 9 15.94 -15.89 -8.65
C PRO A 9 14.55 -15.96 -8.02
N VAL A 10 13.61 -16.61 -8.70
CA VAL A 10 12.24 -16.77 -8.20
C VAL A 10 11.83 -18.23 -8.32
N GLU A 11 11.76 -18.90 -7.18
CA GLU A 11 11.23 -20.25 -7.08
C GLU A 11 9.80 -20.19 -6.53
N ARG A 12 8.86 -20.87 -7.20
CA ARG A 12 7.43 -20.86 -6.83
C ARG A 12 6.90 -22.27 -6.68
N PHE A 13 6.10 -22.48 -5.64
CA PHE A 13 5.31 -23.69 -5.48
C PHE A 13 4.07 -23.40 -4.64
N THR A 14 3.13 -24.34 -4.63
CA THR A 14 1.93 -24.26 -3.81
C THR A 14 1.84 -25.51 -2.95
N LEU A 15 1.64 -25.36 -1.65
CA LEU A 15 1.41 -26.46 -0.75
C LEU A 15 0.03 -27.11 -0.98
N PRO A 16 -0.17 -28.40 -0.60
CA PRO A 16 -1.47 -29.07 -0.74
C PRO A 16 -2.64 -28.35 -0.05
N ASN A 17 -2.37 -27.55 1.00
CA ASN A 17 -3.38 -26.74 1.70
C ASN A 17 -3.70 -25.41 1.01
N GLY A 18 -3.07 -25.11 -0.14
CA GLY A 18 -3.31 -23.95 -0.95
C GLY A 18 -2.37 -22.76 -0.70
N LEU A 19 -1.47 -22.83 0.28
CA LEU A 19 -0.50 -21.75 0.52
C LEU A 19 0.45 -21.62 -0.69
N ARG A 20 0.47 -20.43 -1.29
CA ARG A 20 1.41 -20.07 -2.35
C ARG A 20 2.72 -19.63 -1.72
N VAL A 21 3.85 -20.09 -2.25
CA VAL A 21 5.18 -19.83 -1.71
C VAL A 21 6.08 -19.25 -2.80
N VAL A 22 6.80 -18.19 -2.47
CA VAL A 22 7.80 -17.54 -3.32
C VAL A 22 9.13 -17.50 -2.57
N LEU A 23 10.17 -18.11 -3.12
CA LEU A 23 11.51 -18.13 -2.55
C LEU A 23 12.47 -17.36 -3.47
N THR A 24 13.22 -16.43 -2.89
CA THR A 24 14.20 -15.59 -3.60
C THR A 24 15.54 -15.68 -2.89
N PRO A 25 16.37 -16.70 -3.16
CA PRO A 25 17.66 -16.90 -2.50
C PRO A 25 18.65 -15.79 -2.90
N ASP A 26 19.33 -15.22 -1.89
CA ASP A 26 20.38 -14.22 -2.06
C ASP A 26 21.39 -14.33 -0.91
N ARG A 27 22.61 -14.76 -1.22
CA ARG A 27 23.66 -15.01 -0.23
C ARG A 27 24.60 -13.82 -0.01
N ALA A 28 24.21 -12.62 -0.42
CA ALA A 28 25.04 -11.42 -0.30
C ALA A 28 25.24 -10.99 1.17
N ALA A 29 24.26 -11.27 2.05
CA ALA A 29 24.33 -10.97 3.47
C ALA A 29 23.62 -12.08 4.28
N PRO A 30 24.08 -12.40 5.52
CA PRO A 30 23.54 -13.49 6.32
C PRO A 30 22.21 -13.11 7.00
N VAL A 31 21.25 -12.64 6.22
CA VAL A 31 19.93 -12.19 6.66
C VAL A 31 18.82 -12.76 5.77
N VAL A 32 17.63 -12.89 6.33
CA VAL A 32 16.42 -13.27 5.61
C VAL A 32 15.29 -12.30 5.92
N GLY A 33 14.50 -12.00 4.90
CA GLY A 33 13.20 -11.34 5.01
C GLY A 33 12.10 -12.37 4.77
N VAL A 34 11.13 -12.43 5.65
CA VAL A 34 9.94 -13.28 5.54
C VAL A 34 8.72 -12.37 5.50
N ALA A 35 7.81 -12.60 4.56
CA ALA A 35 6.57 -11.87 4.45
C ALA A 35 5.40 -12.83 4.19
N VAL A 36 4.29 -12.62 4.90
CA VAL A 36 3.03 -13.31 4.65
C VAL A 36 1.99 -12.26 4.31
N VAL A 37 1.42 -12.38 3.10
CA VAL A 37 0.39 -11.46 2.58
C VAL A 37 -0.92 -12.21 2.46
N TYR A 38 -1.98 -11.68 3.08
CA TYR A 38 -3.33 -12.20 2.99
C TYR A 38 -4.19 -11.31 2.07
N ASP A 39 -5.00 -11.93 1.20
CA ASP A 39 -5.96 -11.22 0.33
C ASP A 39 -7.18 -10.76 1.15
N VAL A 40 -6.93 -9.84 2.04
CA VAL A 40 -7.92 -9.18 2.89
C VAL A 40 -7.38 -7.82 3.31
N GLY A 41 -8.13 -6.77 3.07
CA GLY A 41 -7.77 -5.40 3.43
C GLY A 41 -9.02 -4.58 3.74
N ILE A 42 -8.88 -3.27 3.74
CA ILE A 42 -9.95 -2.31 4.03
C ILE A 42 -11.20 -2.62 3.20
N ARG A 43 -11.07 -2.87 1.89
CA ARG A 43 -12.19 -3.17 1.00
C ARG A 43 -12.98 -4.44 1.35
N SER A 44 -12.39 -5.33 2.11
CA SER A 44 -13.03 -6.58 2.54
C SER A 44 -13.97 -6.41 3.73
N GLU A 45 -13.99 -5.22 4.34
CA GLU A 45 -14.78 -4.95 5.53
C GLU A 45 -16.26 -4.78 5.20
N PRO A 46 -17.16 -5.49 5.89
CA PRO A 46 -18.58 -5.29 5.69
C PRO A 46 -19.06 -4.00 6.37
N GLN A 47 -20.15 -3.43 5.86
CA GLN A 47 -20.79 -2.28 6.49
C GLN A 47 -21.18 -2.58 7.94
N GLY A 48 -20.86 -1.66 8.85
CA GLY A 48 -21.04 -1.81 10.30
C GLY A 48 -19.92 -2.62 10.99
N ARG A 49 -18.83 -2.87 10.28
CA ARG A 49 -17.62 -3.54 10.79
C ARG A 49 -16.36 -2.86 10.25
N THR A 50 -16.37 -1.53 10.13
CA THR A 50 -15.23 -0.74 9.65
C THR A 50 -14.08 -0.78 10.66
N GLY A 51 -12.85 -0.82 10.15
CA GLY A 51 -11.63 -0.96 10.94
C GLY A 51 -11.30 -2.41 11.35
N PHE A 52 -12.07 -3.40 10.87
CA PHE A 52 -11.88 -4.79 11.25
C PHE A 52 -10.60 -5.40 10.70
N ALA A 53 -10.20 -5.04 9.47
CA ALA A 53 -8.94 -5.51 8.89
C ALA A 53 -7.73 -5.01 9.71
N HIS A 54 -7.73 -3.74 10.10
CA HIS A 54 -6.70 -3.16 10.93
C HIS A 54 -6.73 -3.71 12.37
N LEU A 55 -7.89 -3.83 13.00
CA LEU A 55 -8.03 -4.48 14.30
C LEU A 55 -7.48 -5.91 14.27
N PHE A 56 -7.72 -6.63 13.15
CA PHE A 56 -7.25 -7.99 13.00
C PHE A 56 -5.73 -8.08 12.85
N GLU A 57 -5.10 -7.11 12.18
CA GLU A 57 -3.64 -6.98 12.15
C GLU A 57 -3.07 -6.99 13.57
N HIS A 58 -3.66 -6.19 14.48
CA HIS A 58 -3.26 -6.15 15.90
C HIS A 58 -3.50 -7.47 16.63
N LEU A 59 -4.65 -8.12 16.38
CA LEU A 59 -4.99 -9.39 17.03
C LEU A 59 -4.03 -10.53 16.69
N MET A 60 -3.46 -10.53 15.48
CA MET A 60 -2.50 -11.54 15.05
C MET A 60 -1.17 -11.52 15.83
N PHE A 61 -0.90 -10.48 16.61
CA PHE A 61 0.26 -10.39 17.50
C PHE A 61 -0.04 -10.72 18.96
N GLN A 62 -1.27 -11.12 19.29
CA GLN A 62 -1.68 -11.34 20.70
C GLN A 62 -1.47 -12.77 21.20
N GLY A 63 -0.61 -13.53 20.54
CA GLY A 63 -0.33 -14.93 20.82
C GLY A 63 -1.08 -15.87 19.87
N SER A 64 -0.70 -17.14 19.89
CA SER A 64 -1.20 -18.19 19.02
C SER A 64 -1.31 -19.51 19.77
N GLU A 65 -1.54 -20.61 19.08
CA GLU A 65 -1.75 -21.92 19.69
C GLU A 65 -0.64 -22.30 20.67
N ASN A 66 0.61 -22.15 20.24
CA ASN A 66 1.79 -22.54 21.01
C ASN A 66 2.54 -21.36 21.65
N LEU A 67 2.08 -20.12 21.40
CA LEU A 67 2.76 -18.93 21.84
C LEU A 67 1.87 -18.07 22.76
N GLU A 68 2.45 -17.64 23.88
CA GLU A 68 1.81 -16.67 24.74
C GLU A 68 1.82 -15.26 24.12
N LYS A 69 0.97 -14.37 24.64
CA LYS A 69 0.98 -12.95 24.31
C LYS A 69 2.39 -12.38 24.39
N LEU A 70 2.79 -11.60 23.39
CA LEU A 70 4.13 -11.02 23.26
C LEU A 70 5.27 -12.01 23.02
N ALA A 71 5.03 -13.31 22.91
CA ALA A 71 6.08 -14.28 22.63
C ALA A 71 6.69 -14.09 21.24
N HIS A 72 5.87 -13.74 20.24
CA HIS A 72 6.35 -13.39 18.91
C HIS A 72 7.42 -12.29 18.96
N PHE A 73 7.14 -11.19 19.65
CA PHE A 73 8.08 -10.09 19.91
C PHE A 73 9.41 -10.58 20.49
N ARG A 74 9.32 -11.36 21.59
CA ARG A 74 10.52 -11.87 22.28
C ARG A 74 11.37 -12.77 21.39
N HIS A 75 10.73 -13.59 20.57
CA HIS A 75 11.42 -14.52 19.68
C HIS A 75 12.13 -13.80 18.52
N VAL A 76 11.47 -12.86 17.87
CA VAL A 76 12.06 -12.11 16.75
C VAL A 76 13.17 -11.18 17.25
N GLN A 77 12.88 -10.32 18.23
CA GLN A 77 13.88 -9.39 18.77
C GLN A 77 15.02 -10.11 19.48
N GLY A 78 14.73 -11.18 20.21
CA GLY A 78 15.76 -12.02 20.85
C GLY A 78 16.67 -12.73 19.85
N SER A 79 16.27 -12.85 18.59
CA SER A 79 17.12 -13.34 17.48
C SER A 79 17.90 -12.21 16.79
N GLY A 80 17.73 -10.94 17.20
CA GLY A 80 18.31 -9.78 16.53
C GLY A 80 17.52 -9.30 15.33
N GLY A 81 16.24 -9.71 15.21
CA GLY A 81 15.35 -9.35 14.12
C GLY A 81 14.42 -8.19 14.44
N THR A 82 13.71 -7.76 13.39
CA THR A 82 12.62 -6.78 13.44
C THR A 82 11.40 -7.37 12.76
N PHE A 83 10.20 -6.90 13.10
CA PHE A 83 8.96 -7.34 12.49
C PHE A 83 7.92 -6.22 12.55
N ASN A 84 6.89 -6.32 11.71
CA ASN A 84 5.71 -5.47 11.75
C ASN A 84 4.55 -6.14 10.98
N GLY A 85 3.42 -5.47 10.91
CA GLY A 85 2.31 -5.71 10.01
C GLY A 85 1.82 -4.41 9.42
N SER A 86 1.06 -4.48 8.34
CA SER A 86 0.35 -3.33 7.78
C SER A 86 -0.93 -3.75 7.06
N THR A 87 -1.92 -2.87 7.13
CA THR A 87 -3.22 -3.06 6.48
C THR A 87 -3.37 -2.06 5.34
N HIS A 88 -3.64 -2.58 4.15
CA HIS A 88 -3.83 -1.83 2.92
C HIS A 88 -5.27 -1.95 2.42
N PHE A 89 -5.59 -1.30 1.30
CA PHE A 89 -6.92 -1.39 0.71
C PHE A 89 -7.27 -2.82 0.29
N ASP A 90 -6.31 -3.56 -0.28
CA ASP A 90 -6.54 -4.86 -0.90
C ASP A 90 -5.93 -6.04 -0.15
N TYR A 91 -5.01 -5.80 0.79
CA TYR A 91 -4.30 -6.87 1.51
C TYR A 91 -3.88 -6.43 2.91
N THR A 92 -3.55 -7.41 3.74
CA THR A 92 -2.86 -7.23 5.03
C THR A 92 -1.62 -8.09 5.00
N ASP A 93 -0.50 -7.53 5.41
CA ASP A 93 0.77 -8.22 5.46
C ASP A 93 1.35 -8.30 6.88
N TYR A 94 2.20 -9.30 7.06
CA TYR A 94 3.00 -9.51 8.24
C TYR A 94 4.40 -9.86 7.79
N PHE A 95 5.40 -9.23 8.38
CA PHE A 95 6.76 -9.41 7.91
C PHE A 95 7.79 -9.30 9.00
N GLU A 96 8.93 -9.94 8.76
CA GLU A 96 10.05 -9.92 9.67
C GLU A 96 11.38 -10.05 8.94
N THR A 97 12.42 -9.47 9.52
CA THR A 97 13.81 -9.62 9.08
C THR A 97 14.61 -10.21 10.22
N LEU A 98 15.35 -11.28 9.95
CA LEU A 98 16.16 -11.98 10.94
C LEU A 98 17.52 -12.39 10.36
N PRO A 99 18.53 -12.68 11.21
CA PRO A 99 19.70 -13.44 10.76
C PRO A 99 19.29 -14.77 10.13
N SER A 100 20.01 -15.20 9.09
CA SER A 100 19.64 -16.38 8.28
C SER A 100 19.52 -17.69 9.09
N ASN A 101 20.29 -17.82 10.17
CA ASN A 101 20.20 -18.97 11.09
C ASN A 101 18.90 -19.01 11.91
N ALA A 102 18.08 -17.97 11.86
CA ALA A 102 16.78 -17.91 12.53
C ALA A 102 15.58 -18.14 11.56
N LEU A 103 15.82 -18.48 10.28
CA LEU A 103 14.76 -18.71 9.29
C LEU A 103 13.71 -19.71 9.78
N GLU A 104 14.11 -20.85 10.33
CA GLU A 104 13.15 -21.85 10.84
C GLU A 104 12.26 -21.28 11.93
N ARG A 105 12.79 -20.40 12.79
CA ARG A 105 12.02 -19.71 13.84
C ARG A 105 10.97 -18.79 13.22
N ALA A 106 11.34 -18.00 12.22
CA ALA A 106 10.41 -17.13 11.51
C ALA A 106 9.25 -17.93 10.92
N LEU A 107 9.56 -19.00 10.18
CA LEU A 107 8.56 -19.87 9.57
C LEU A 107 7.64 -20.53 10.60
N PHE A 108 8.17 -20.94 11.74
CA PHE A 108 7.35 -21.46 12.84
C PHE A 108 6.38 -20.40 13.40
N LEU A 109 6.88 -19.18 13.65
CA LEU A 109 6.07 -18.10 14.22
C LEU A 109 4.91 -17.73 13.28
N GLU A 110 5.18 -17.61 11.99
CA GLU A 110 4.17 -17.31 10.97
C GLU A 110 3.14 -18.44 10.81
N ALA A 111 3.60 -19.69 10.77
CA ALA A 111 2.72 -20.85 10.66
C ALA A 111 1.82 -21.01 11.91
N ASP A 112 2.34 -20.76 13.10
CA ASP A 112 1.60 -20.92 14.36
C ASP A 112 0.46 -19.88 14.46
N ARG A 113 0.70 -18.60 14.10
CA ARG A 113 -0.37 -17.61 14.08
C ARG A 113 -1.37 -17.81 12.93
N MET A 114 -0.93 -18.32 11.77
CA MET A 114 -1.82 -18.71 10.66
C MET A 114 -2.75 -19.85 11.05
N ARG A 115 -2.27 -20.77 11.89
CA ARG A 115 -3.04 -21.91 12.38
C ARG A 115 -4.15 -21.49 13.34
N ALA A 116 -3.82 -20.77 14.39
CA ALA A 116 -4.74 -20.43 15.45
C ALA A 116 -4.24 -19.24 16.31
N PRO A 117 -4.58 -17.99 15.96
CA PRO A 117 -4.34 -16.85 16.84
C PRO A 117 -5.20 -16.94 18.11
N ARG A 118 -4.75 -16.36 19.21
CA ARG A 118 -5.49 -16.32 20.48
C ARG A 118 -6.57 -15.23 20.47
N LEU A 119 -7.71 -15.55 19.89
CA LEU A 119 -8.88 -14.69 19.85
C LEU A 119 -9.70 -14.86 21.14
N THR A 120 -9.38 -14.07 22.17
CA THR A 120 -10.07 -14.05 23.46
C THR A 120 -10.76 -12.69 23.68
N GLU A 121 -11.77 -12.65 24.57
CA GLU A 121 -12.42 -11.39 24.93
C GLU A 121 -11.44 -10.36 25.49
N GLU A 122 -10.49 -10.80 26.32
CA GLU A 122 -9.45 -9.94 26.88
C GLU A 122 -8.57 -9.32 25.80
N ASN A 123 -8.06 -10.14 24.87
CA ASN A 123 -7.22 -9.65 23.77
C ASN A 123 -7.99 -8.71 22.85
N LEU A 124 -9.23 -9.06 22.51
CA LEU A 124 -10.10 -8.23 21.66
C LEU A 124 -10.34 -6.86 22.30
N ARG A 125 -10.79 -6.79 23.54
CA ARG A 125 -11.03 -5.52 24.24
C ARG A 125 -9.77 -4.68 24.36
N ASN A 126 -8.65 -5.32 24.71
CA ASN A 126 -7.37 -4.63 24.78
C ASN A 126 -6.97 -4.02 23.42
N GLN A 127 -7.13 -4.77 22.31
CA GLN A 127 -6.74 -4.24 20.99
C GLN A 127 -7.73 -3.21 20.44
N ILE A 128 -9.00 -3.29 20.76
CA ILE A 128 -9.95 -2.21 20.46
C ILE A 128 -9.50 -0.90 21.12
N ASP A 129 -9.09 -0.94 22.37
CA ASP A 129 -8.60 0.27 23.05
C ASP A 129 -7.30 0.79 22.46
N VAL A 130 -6.38 -0.09 22.06
CA VAL A 130 -5.12 0.26 21.36
C VAL A 130 -5.41 0.94 20.03
N VAL A 131 -6.26 0.34 19.18
CA VAL A 131 -6.62 0.90 17.86
C VAL A 131 -7.34 2.24 18.02
N LYS A 132 -8.25 2.38 19.00
CA LYS A 132 -8.90 3.66 19.29
C LYS A 132 -7.90 4.74 19.72
N GLU A 133 -6.89 4.38 20.51
CA GLU A 133 -5.83 5.32 20.88
C GLU A 133 -4.96 5.69 19.69
N GLU A 134 -4.66 4.73 18.82
CA GLU A 134 -3.94 4.98 17.58
C GLU A 134 -4.70 5.97 16.66
N ILE A 135 -6.00 5.78 16.48
CA ILE A 135 -6.86 6.73 15.75
C ILE A 135 -6.77 8.13 16.37
N ARG A 136 -6.80 8.23 17.71
CA ARG A 136 -6.65 9.53 18.39
C ARG A 136 -5.31 10.17 18.08
N VAL A 137 -4.22 9.42 18.17
CA VAL A 137 -2.86 9.94 17.98
C VAL A 137 -2.57 10.26 16.51
N ASN A 138 -2.92 9.35 15.59
CA ASN A 138 -2.50 9.44 14.19
C ASN A 138 -3.51 10.22 13.31
N VAL A 139 -4.77 10.29 13.72
CA VAL A 139 -5.82 10.96 12.93
C VAL A 139 -6.39 12.18 13.65
N LEU A 140 -6.92 12.02 14.88
CA LEU A 140 -7.69 13.07 15.52
C LEU A 140 -6.84 14.17 16.18
N ASN A 141 -5.67 13.82 16.72
CA ASN A 141 -4.77 14.73 17.45
C ASN A 141 -3.49 15.10 16.67
N ARG A 142 -3.49 14.87 15.37
CA ARG A 142 -2.36 15.18 14.49
C ARG A 142 -2.82 16.15 13.39
N PRO A 143 -2.04 17.21 13.08
CA PRO A 143 -2.30 18.03 11.91
C PRO A 143 -2.37 17.18 10.63
N TYR A 144 -3.39 17.43 9.81
CA TYR A 144 -3.64 16.67 8.57
C TYR A 144 -3.85 15.17 8.79
N GLY A 145 -4.35 14.75 9.95
CA GLY A 145 -4.55 13.35 10.26
C GLY A 145 -5.51 12.66 9.28
N GLY A 146 -5.01 11.61 8.61
CA GLY A 146 -5.75 10.88 7.58
C GLY A 146 -5.86 11.60 6.21
N PHE A 147 -5.27 12.79 6.05
CA PHE A 147 -5.22 13.47 4.75
C PHE A 147 -4.00 12.98 3.95
N PRO A 148 -4.15 12.71 2.64
CA PRO A 148 -5.43 12.68 1.90
C PRO A 148 -6.11 11.31 1.88
N TRP A 149 -5.44 10.22 2.28
CA TRP A 149 -5.81 8.83 2.00
C TRP A 149 -7.13 8.36 2.67
N LEU A 150 -7.55 8.95 3.80
CA LEU A 150 -8.88 8.71 4.39
C LEU A 150 -9.94 9.67 3.88
N ARG A 151 -9.55 10.80 3.31
CA ARG A 151 -10.47 11.90 2.97
C ARG A 151 -10.87 11.92 1.49
N LEU A 152 -9.98 11.46 0.59
CA LEU A 152 -10.28 11.39 -0.85
C LEU A 152 -11.21 10.25 -1.24
N PRO A 153 -11.06 9.01 -0.75
CA PRO A 153 -11.90 7.89 -1.17
C PRO A 153 -13.41 8.16 -1.06
N PRO A 154 -13.95 8.69 0.07
CA PRO A 154 -15.39 8.96 0.17
C PRO A 154 -15.89 10.09 -0.76
N VAL A 155 -15.02 10.91 -1.31
CA VAL A 155 -15.38 11.91 -2.33
C VAL A 155 -15.33 11.32 -3.74
N MET A 156 -14.43 10.38 -3.95
CA MET A 156 -14.15 9.79 -5.26
C MET A 156 -15.07 8.64 -5.61
N PHE A 157 -15.39 7.79 -4.64
CA PHE A 157 -16.07 6.52 -4.84
C PHE A 157 -17.50 6.51 -4.31
N ASP A 158 -18.35 5.72 -4.96
CA ASP A 158 -19.75 5.56 -4.61
C ASP A 158 -20.03 4.28 -3.80
N THR A 159 -19.23 3.22 -4.00
CA THR A 159 -19.41 1.97 -3.27
C THR A 159 -18.82 2.03 -1.87
N PHE A 160 -19.50 1.42 -0.90
CA PHE A 160 -19.04 1.39 0.48
C PHE A 160 -17.62 0.82 0.59
N ALA A 161 -17.33 -0.28 -0.10
CA ALA A 161 -16.03 -0.96 -0.04
C ALA A 161 -14.85 -0.04 -0.38
N ASN A 162 -15.03 0.86 -1.35
CA ASN A 162 -13.98 1.76 -1.81
C ASN A 162 -13.96 3.11 -1.06
N ALA A 163 -15.09 3.51 -0.47
CA ALA A 163 -15.27 4.84 0.10
C ALA A 163 -15.07 4.92 1.62
N HIS A 164 -15.16 3.80 2.35
CA HIS A 164 -15.11 3.86 3.82
C HIS A 164 -13.70 4.03 4.38
N ASP A 165 -13.63 4.48 5.62
CA ASP A 165 -12.42 4.74 6.39
C ASP A 165 -11.81 3.42 6.91
N GLY A 166 -10.57 3.13 6.54
CA GLY A 166 -9.88 1.90 6.94
C GLY A 166 -9.47 1.84 8.42
N TYR A 167 -9.43 2.97 9.13
CA TYR A 167 -9.30 2.93 10.59
C TYR A 167 -10.60 2.54 11.28
N GLY A 168 -11.74 2.79 10.64
CA GLY A 168 -13.06 2.47 11.13
C GLY A 168 -13.62 3.44 12.16
N SER A 169 -14.89 3.29 12.43
CA SER A 169 -15.59 4.08 13.47
C SER A 169 -15.40 3.46 14.85
N PHE A 170 -15.36 4.30 15.89
CA PHE A 170 -15.32 3.82 17.28
C PHE A 170 -16.53 2.93 17.62
N SER A 171 -17.70 3.25 17.07
CA SER A 171 -18.92 2.45 17.27
C SER A 171 -18.81 1.05 16.69
N ASP A 172 -18.23 0.91 15.49
CA ASP A 172 -18.02 -0.40 14.85
C ASP A 172 -16.98 -1.24 15.59
N LEU A 173 -15.87 -0.60 16.01
CA LEU A 173 -14.84 -1.25 16.81
C LEU A 173 -15.38 -1.72 18.18
N GLU A 174 -16.16 -0.88 18.87
CA GLU A 174 -16.76 -1.22 20.19
C GLU A 174 -17.82 -2.32 20.10
N ALA A 175 -18.51 -2.43 18.96
CA ALA A 175 -19.49 -3.47 18.70
C ALA A 175 -18.86 -4.83 18.32
N ALA A 176 -17.55 -4.90 18.08
CA ALA A 176 -16.86 -6.13 17.70
C ALA A 176 -16.93 -7.19 18.82
N THR A 177 -17.18 -8.42 18.42
CA THR A 177 -17.22 -9.58 19.30
C THR A 177 -16.17 -10.62 18.94
N VAL A 178 -15.86 -11.53 19.88
CA VAL A 178 -14.96 -12.66 19.59
C VAL A 178 -15.53 -13.55 18.49
N ALA A 179 -16.86 -13.66 18.38
CA ALA A 179 -17.50 -14.42 17.30
C ALA A 179 -17.22 -13.77 15.94
N ASP A 180 -17.35 -12.44 15.83
CA ASP A 180 -17.01 -11.69 14.62
C ASP A 180 -15.53 -11.87 14.26
N ALA A 181 -14.61 -11.81 15.24
CA ALA A 181 -13.18 -12.01 15.02
C ALA A 181 -12.87 -13.43 14.53
N LYS A 182 -13.52 -14.45 15.07
CA LYS A 182 -13.37 -15.85 14.60
C LYS A 182 -13.89 -16.02 13.17
N ASP A 183 -15.05 -15.46 12.86
CA ASP A 183 -15.63 -15.51 11.53
C ASP A 183 -14.73 -14.83 10.50
N PHE A 184 -14.16 -13.68 10.84
CA PHE A 184 -13.21 -12.96 10.00
C PHE A 184 -11.93 -13.76 9.77
N PHE A 185 -11.37 -14.38 10.82
CA PHE A 185 -10.23 -15.27 10.71
C PHE A 185 -10.52 -16.46 9.81
N ASP A 186 -11.62 -17.16 10.09
CA ASP A 186 -12.00 -18.37 9.34
C ASP A 186 -12.24 -18.08 7.86
N ARG A 187 -12.71 -16.88 7.55
CA ARG A 187 -13.01 -16.46 6.18
C ARG A 187 -11.77 -16.02 5.42
N TYR A 188 -10.87 -15.24 6.02
CA TYR A 188 -9.83 -14.54 5.29
C TYR A 188 -8.41 -15.04 5.57
N TYR A 189 -8.13 -15.55 6.78
CA TYR A 189 -6.78 -15.96 7.20
C TYR A 189 -6.51 -17.44 6.93
N ALA A 190 -6.82 -17.87 5.71
CA ALA A 190 -6.65 -19.23 5.22
C ALA A 190 -5.40 -19.35 4.35
N CYS A 191 -4.75 -20.53 4.36
CA CYS A 191 -3.60 -20.83 3.50
C CYS A 191 -3.89 -20.52 2.02
N GLY A 192 -5.07 -20.90 1.51
CA GLY A 192 -5.48 -20.65 0.13
C GLY A 192 -5.64 -19.17 -0.22
N ASN A 193 -5.76 -18.29 0.79
CA ASN A 193 -5.88 -16.83 0.66
C ASN A 193 -4.57 -16.10 0.96
N ALA A 194 -3.46 -16.82 1.14
CA ALA A 194 -2.19 -16.27 1.57
C ALA A 194 -1.05 -16.55 0.58
N VAL A 195 -0.05 -15.70 0.65
CA VAL A 195 1.26 -15.89 0.00
C VAL A 195 2.33 -15.75 1.07
N LEU A 196 3.22 -16.73 1.15
CA LEU A 196 4.46 -16.67 1.91
C LEU A 196 5.60 -16.35 0.96
N ALA A 197 6.34 -15.28 1.20
CA ALA A 197 7.59 -15.00 0.49
C ALA A 197 8.78 -15.00 1.43
N VAL A 198 9.88 -15.59 1.00
CA VAL A 198 11.16 -15.58 1.71
C VAL A 198 12.25 -15.09 0.77
N SER A 199 13.01 -14.09 1.19
CA SER A 199 14.14 -13.56 0.45
C SER A 199 15.39 -13.54 1.33
N GLY A 200 16.57 -13.81 0.77
CA GLY A 200 17.85 -13.72 1.48
C GLY A 200 18.67 -15.00 1.52
N ASP A 201 19.49 -15.14 2.57
CA ASP A 201 20.50 -16.19 2.66
C ASP A 201 19.91 -17.52 3.18
N PHE A 202 19.55 -18.36 2.24
CA PHE A 202 19.09 -19.73 2.50
C PHE A 202 19.40 -20.67 1.32
N ASP A 203 19.36 -21.96 1.58
CA ASP A 203 19.31 -22.99 0.56
C ASP A 203 17.86 -23.32 0.23
N VAL A 204 17.51 -23.35 -1.08
CA VAL A 204 16.13 -23.52 -1.55
C VAL A 204 15.52 -24.84 -1.06
N ALA A 205 16.26 -25.94 -1.16
CA ALA A 205 15.76 -27.25 -0.74
C ALA A 205 15.49 -27.28 0.78
N THR A 206 16.39 -26.69 1.55
CA THR A 206 16.23 -26.55 3.02
C THR A 206 15.02 -25.67 3.35
N ALA A 207 14.89 -24.50 2.70
CA ALA A 207 13.75 -23.60 2.93
C ALA A 207 12.42 -24.28 2.56
N THR A 208 12.37 -25.01 1.44
CA THR A 208 11.18 -25.78 1.03
C THR A 208 10.79 -26.81 2.08
N GLN A 209 11.75 -27.59 2.60
CA GLN A 209 11.48 -28.57 3.65
C GLN A 209 10.97 -27.92 4.95
N LEU A 210 11.51 -26.75 5.32
CA LEU A 210 11.05 -26.00 6.49
C LEU A 210 9.62 -25.48 6.30
N VAL A 211 9.32 -24.94 5.11
CA VAL A 211 7.96 -24.49 4.76
C VAL A 211 6.97 -25.67 4.82
N GLU A 212 7.30 -26.80 4.21
CA GLU A 212 6.47 -28.02 4.27
C GLU A 212 6.25 -28.50 5.71
N ARG A 213 7.30 -28.49 6.54
CA ARG A 213 7.25 -28.90 7.95
C ARG A 213 6.30 -28.04 8.79
N HIS A 214 6.38 -26.71 8.65
CA HIS A 214 5.66 -25.79 9.54
C HIS A 214 4.28 -25.43 9.02
N PHE A 215 4.10 -25.30 7.70
CA PHE A 215 2.84 -24.91 7.08
C PHE A 215 2.02 -26.07 6.51
N GLY A 216 2.65 -27.25 6.27
CA GLY A 216 1.99 -28.35 5.56
C GLY A 216 0.75 -28.91 6.25
N ASP A 217 0.68 -28.84 7.57
CA ASP A 217 -0.45 -29.30 8.38
C ASP A 217 -1.39 -28.17 8.85
N VAL A 218 -1.12 -26.92 8.46
CA VAL A 218 -2.08 -25.81 8.69
C VAL A 218 -3.38 -26.11 7.92
N PRO A 219 -4.55 -26.05 8.61
CA PRO A 219 -5.82 -26.44 8.00
C PRO A 219 -6.09 -25.70 6.70
N SER A 220 -6.42 -26.46 5.64
CA SER A 220 -6.85 -25.88 4.39
C SER A 220 -8.26 -25.29 4.52
N ARG A 221 -8.43 -24.07 4.06
CA ARG A 221 -9.71 -23.40 3.90
C ARG A 221 -9.75 -22.74 2.52
N PRO A 222 -10.91 -22.76 1.82
CA PRO A 222 -11.00 -22.11 0.52
C PRO A 222 -10.82 -20.59 0.66
N ALA A 223 -10.09 -19.99 -0.27
CA ALA A 223 -10.08 -18.53 -0.38
C ALA A 223 -11.51 -18.02 -0.65
N PRO A 224 -11.93 -16.92 -0.02
CA PRO A 224 -13.21 -16.31 -0.33
C PRO A 224 -13.21 -15.81 -1.79
N ALA A 225 -14.38 -15.84 -2.44
CA ALA A 225 -14.51 -15.17 -3.73
C ALA A 225 -14.29 -13.66 -3.52
N ARG A 226 -13.45 -13.06 -4.37
CA ARG A 226 -13.24 -11.61 -4.34
C ARG A 226 -14.52 -10.91 -4.77
N PRO A 227 -15.03 -9.93 -4.01
CA PRO A 227 -16.15 -9.11 -4.43
C PRO A 227 -15.79 -8.27 -5.67
N ASP A 228 -16.81 -7.87 -6.42
CA ASP A 228 -16.65 -6.86 -7.46
C ASP A 228 -16.58 -5.47 -6.81
N PHE A 229 -15.45 -4.80 -6.99
CA PHE A 229 -15.18 -3.45 -6.47
C PHE A 229 -15.27 -2.38 -7.56
N ALA A 230 -15.81 -2.71 -8.74
CA ALA A 230 -15.92 -1.77 -9.85
C ALA A 230 -16.64 -0.49 -9.44
N GLU A 231 -16.15 0.63 -9.95
CA GLU A 231 -16.68 1.97 -9.71
C GLU A 231 -17.00 2.65 -11.05
N PRO A 232 -18.09 3.43 -11.14
CA PRO A 232 -18.35 4.23 -12.32
C PRO A 232 -17.30 5.35 -12.45
N ASP A 233 -17.02 5.76 -13.67
CA ASP A 233 -16.19 6.93 -13.92
C ASP A 233 -16.88 8.21 -13.44
N LEU A 234 -16.08 9.14 -12.91
CA LEU A 234 -16.57 10.49 -12.62
C LEU A 234 -16.92 11.21 -13.93
N THR A 235 -18.12 11.76 -13.99
CA THR A 235 -18.61 12.59 -15.11
C THR A 235 -18.64 14.08 -14.78
N ALA A 236 -18.41 14.44 -13.53
CA ALA A 236 -18.29 15.80 -13.03
C ALA A 236 -17.33 15.84 -11.85
N GLU A 237 -16.71 16.99 -11.64
CA GLU A 237 -15.87 17.22 -10.48
C GLU A 237 -16.65 17.00 -9.17
N ARG A 238 -16.02 16.32 -8.22
CA ARG A 238 -16.52 16.20 -6.86
C ARG A 238 -15.58 16.91 -5.91
N ARG A 239 -16.12 17.74 -5.03
CA ARG A 239 -15.33 18.49 -4.04
C ARG A 239 -15.90 18.34 -2.64
N SER A 240 -14.99 18.30 -1.66
CA SER A 240 -15.29 18.37 -0.24
C SER A 240 -14.28 19.27 0.46
N SER A 241 -14.66 19.81 1.60
CA SER A 241 -13.75 20.56 2.48
C SER A 241 -14.06 20.24 3.93
N TYR A 242 -13.05 20.34 4.78
CA TYR A 242 -13.22 20.22 6.23
C TYR A 242 -12.24 21.13 6.97
N GLU A 243 -12.65 21.58 8.16
CA GLU A 243 -11.78 22.32 9.06
C GLU A 243 -10.90 21.36 9.88
N ASP A 244 -9.58 21.55 9.79
CA ASP A 244 -8.63 20.94 10.69
C ASP A 244 -8.04 22.01 11.63
N ARG A 245 -8.46 21.97 12.90
CA ARG A 245 -8.04 22.94 13.90
C ARG A 245 -6.57 22.86 14.27
N LEU A 246 -5.93 21.73 13.97
CA LEU A 246 -4.51 21.49 14.23
C LEU A 246 -3.64 21.84 13.03
N ALA A 247 -4.21 21.89 11.82
CA ALA A 247 -3.46 22.22 10.61
C ALA A 247 -2.96 23.67 10.65
N PRO A 248 -1.63 23.90 10.56
CA PRO A 248 -1.08 25.25 10.55
C PRO A 248 -1.30 25.97 9.21
N LEU A 249 -1.51 25.25 8.12
CA LEU A 249 -1.63 25.78 6.77
C LEU A 249 -2.83 25.10 6.06
N PRO A 250 -3.48 25.79 5.11
CA PRO A 250 -4.42 25.14 4.21
C PRO A 250 -3.72 24.08 3.36
N ALA A 251 -4.46 23.03 2.99
CA ALA A 251 -3.97 22.01 2.07
C ALA A 251 -5.06 21.59 1.09
N VAL A 252 -4.67 21.06 -0.04
CA VAL A 252 -5.58 20.47 -1.03
C VAL A 252 -5.00 19.16 -1.54
N ALA A 253 -5.86 18.18 -1.74
CA ALA A 253 -5.55 16.98 -2.52
C ALA A 253 -6.55 16.83 -3.64
N ALA A 254 -6.07 16.39 -4.79
CA ALA A 254 -6.86 16.10 -5.97
C ALA A 254 -6.50 14.72 -6.50
N ALA A 255 -7.49 13.96 -6.97
CA ALA A 255 -7.28 12.61 -7.46
C ALA A 255 -8.06 12.35 -8.74
N TRP A 256 -7.48 11.56 -9.63
CA TRP A 256 -8.07 11.06 -10.86
C TRP A 256 -7.95 9.56 -10.90
N ARG A 257 -9.02 8.85 -11.27
CA ARG A 257 -8.94 7.41 -11.50
C ARG A 257 -7.94 7.10 -12.61
N VAL A 258 -7.24 6.01 -12.45
CA VAL A 258 -6.28 5.48 -13.43
C VAL A 258 -6.76 4.11 -13.93
N PRO A 259 -6.24 3.60 -15.06
CA PRO A 259 -6.52 2.25 -15.54
C PRO A 259 -6.25 1.18 -14.50
N ASP A 260 -6.86 -0.01 -14.67
CA ASP A 260 -6.63 -1.15 -13.78
C ASP A 260 -5.14 -1.56 -13.80
N PRO A 261 -4.45 -1.48 -12.66
CA PRO A 261 -3.04 -1.85 -12.60
C PRO A 261 -2.78 -3.34 -12.80
N VAL A 262 -3.77 -4.21 -12.64
CA VAL A 262 -3.63 -5.66 -12.77
C VAL A 262 -3.94 -6.11 -14.20
N ASP A 263 -5.07 -5.66 -14.76
CA ASP A 263 -5.55 -6.10 -16.06
C ASP A 263 -4.91 -5.34 -17.23
N ASP A 264 -4.47 -4.07 -17.02
CA ASP A 264 -3.88 -3.23 -18.07
C ASP A 264 -2.68 -2.42 -17.55
N LEU A 265 -1.60 -3.14 -17.26
CA LEU A 265 -0.36 -2.53 -16.76
C LEU A 265 0.23 -1.52 -17.76
N ASP A 266 0.10 -1.77 -19.07
CA ASP A 266 0.64 -0.90 -20.10
C ASP A 266 -0.09 0.46 -20.15
N ALA A 267 -1.41 0.47 -19.94
CA ALA A 267 -2.17 1.71 -19.80
C ALA A 267 -1.98 2.39 -18.44
N TYR A 268 -1.63 1.64 -17.40
CA TYR A 268 -1.44 2.13 -16.04
C TYR A 268 -0.09 2.82 -15.82
N LEU A 269 1.02 2.23 -16.31
CA LEU A 269 2.38 2.72 -16.09
C LEU A 269 2.60 4.18 -16.51
N PRO A 270 2.00 4.70 -17.60
CA PRO A 270 2.10 6.12 -17.94
C PRO A 270 1.64 7.07 -16.83
N TYR A 271 0.64 6.70 -16.04
CA TYR A 271 0.19 7.52 -14.90
C TYR A 271 1.16 7.46 -13.72
N VAL A 272 1.82 6.33 -13.50
CA VAL A 272 2.87 6.21 -12.48
C VAL A 272 4.06 7.12 -12.85
N VAL A 273 4.49 7.08 -14.11
CA VAL A 273 5.58 7.95 -14.60
C VAL A 273 5.16 9.43 -14.63
N LEU A 274 3.90 9.72 -15.00
CA LEU A 274 3.38 11.09 -15.02
C LEU A 274 3.36 11.72 -13.61
N ALA A 275 3.00 10.97 -12.58
CA ALA A 275 3.04 11.46 -11.20
C ALA A 275 4.44 11.94 -10.81
N GLU A 276 5.47 11.20 -11.21
CA GLU A 276 6.87 11.56 -10.98
C GLU A 276 7.33 12.77 -11.83
N VAL A 277 6.93 12.84 -13.10
CA VAL A 277 7.17 14.01 -13.96
C VAL A 277 6.58 15.27 -13.33
N LEU A 278 5.40 15.14 -12.76
CA LEU A 278 4.70 16.27 -12.15
C LEU A 278 5.32 16.72 -10.82
N THR A 279 5.82 15.80 -9.98
CA THR A 279 6.08 16.13 -8.57
C THR A 279 7.41 15.64 -7.98
N ASP A 280 8.14 14.74 -8.64
CA ASP A 280 9.37 14.20 -8.04
C ASP A 280 10.61 15.03 -8.35
N GLY A 281 11.18 15.63 -7.28
CA GLY A 281 12.38 16.46 -7.29
C GLY A 281 12.15 17.91 -7.73
N ASP A 282 13.15 18.75 -7.51
CA ASP A 282 13.09 20.21 -7.69
C ASP A 282 12.85 20.64 -9.15
N ALA A 283 13.20 19.80 -10.12
CA ALA A 283 12.99 20.06 -11.55
C ALA A 283 11.68 19.48 -12.09
N SER A 284 10.82 18.96 -11.24
CA SER A 284 9.50 18.49 -11.65
C SER A 284 8.55 19.65 -11.93
N ARG A 285 7.58 19.41 -12.83
CA ARG A 285 6.72 20.46 -13.39
C ARG A 285 5.99 21.29 -12.34
N LEU A 286 5.35 20.64 -11.37
CA LEU A 286 4.56 21.33 -10.35
C LEU A 286 5.45 21.92 -9.25
N VAL A 287 6.59 21.33 -8.90
CA VAL A 287 7.53 21.94 -7.96
C VAL A 287 8.11 23.20 -8.54
N GLU A 288 8.62 23.18 -9.78
CA GLU A 288 9.14 24.36 -10.45
C GLU A 288 8.09 25.47 -10.53
N ARG A 289 6.85 25.12 -10.98
CA ARG A 289 5.80 26.11 -11.16
C ARG A 289 5.25 26.65 -9.86
N LEU A 290 4.74 25.76 -8.98
CA LEU A 290 3.96 26.16 -7.82
C LEU A 290 4.80 26.57 -6.61
N VAL A 291 5.95 25.89 -6.40
CA VAL A 291 6.83 26.15 -5.25
C VAL A 291 7.87 27.22 -5.59
N LEU A 292 8.62 27.06 -6.69
CA LEU A 292 9.77 27.89 -6.96
C LEU A 292 9.40 29.21 -7.64
N ARG A 293 8.57 29.15 -8.71
CA ARG A 293 8.22 30.33 -9.50
C ARG A 293 7.05 31.12 -8.93
N ASP A 294 5.87 30.48 -8.82
CA ASP A 294 4.63 31.17 -8.44
C ASP A 294 4.49 31.32 -6.92
N ARG A 295 5.21 30.52 -6.14
CA ARG A 295 5.19 30.50 -4.68
C ARG A 295 3.76 30.41 -4.11
N SER A 296 2.89 29.73 -4.84
CA SER A 296 1.48 29.55 -4.48
C SER A 296 1.24 28.40 -3.50
N VAL A 297 2.25 27.50 -3.37
CA VAL A 297 2.25 26.43 -2.38
C VAL A 297 3.60 26.37 -1.66
N THR A 298 3.63 25.81 -0.45
CA THR A 298 4.85 25.54 0.31
C THR A 298 5.46 24.18 -0.03
N SER A 299 4.62 23.25 -0.47
CA SER A 299 5.03 21.94 -0.96
C SER A 299 3.96 21.35 -1.87
N VAL A 300 4.38 20.53 -2.82
CA VAL A 300 3.53 19.72 -3.66
C VAL A 300 4.13 18.33 -3.81
N GLY A 301 3.30 17.30 -3.83
CA GLY A 301 3.68 15.91 -4.05
C GLY A 301 2.61 15.18 -4.82
N GLY A 302 2.98 14.06 -5.43
CA GLY A 302 2.03 13.21 -6.17
C GLY A 302 2.52 11.77 -6.20
N TYR A 303 1.56 10.87 -6.34
CA TYR A 303 1.82 9.44 -6.37
C TYR A 303 0.60 8.71 -6.94
N VAL A 304 0.75 7.44 -7.27
CA VAL A 304 -0.37 6.57 -7.64
C VAL A 304 -0.65 5.57 -6.53
N GLY A 305 -1.96 5.33 -6.29
CA GLY A 305 -2.42 4.58 -5.12
C GLY A 305 -2.62 5.47 -3.89
N PHE A 306 -3.69 5.26 -3.13
CA PHE A 306 -4.02 6.14 -1.98
C PHE A 306 -2.99 6.11 -0.85
N MET A 307 -2.15 5.07 -0.78
CA MET A 307 -1.07 4.94 0.20
C MET A 307 0.33 5.11 -0.42
N GLY A 308 0.41 5.47 -1.71
CA GLY A 308 1.67 5.77 -2.39
C GLY A 308 2.45 4.54 -2.87
N GLU A 309 1.81 3.39 -2.99
CA GLU A 309 2.42 2.13 -3.41
C GLU A 309 1.86 1.65 -4.76
N PRO A 310 2.39 2.14 -5.89
CA PRO A 310 1.77 1.97 -7.21
C PRO A 310 1.68 0.51 -7.67
N PHE A 311 2.54 -0.38 -7.17
CA PHE A 311 2.56 -1.79 -7.58
C PHE A 311 1.87 -2.73 -6.58
N ALA A 312 1.32 -2.16 -5.49
CA ALA A 312 0.64 -2.87 -4.42
C ALA A 312 -0.86 -2.55 -4.35
N VAL A 313 -1.46 -2.17 -5.47
CA VAL A 313 -2.87 -1.76 -5.56
C VAL A 313 -3.59 -2.51 -6.67
N ARG A 314 -4.91 -2.58 -6.56
CA ARG A 314 -5.84 -3.07 -7.59
C ARG A 314 -6.84 -1.98 -7.95
N ASP A 315 -7.63 -2.19 -9.01
CA ASP A 315 -8.76 -1.30 -9.36
C ASP A 315 -9.86 -1.37 -8.25
N PRO A 316 -10.47 -0.23 -7.91
CA PRO A 316 -10.23 1.12 -8.38
C PRO A 316 -9.08 1.81 -7.61
N THR A 317 -8.23 2.51 -8.34
CA THR A 317 -7.16 3.32 -7.74
C THR A 317 -7.03 4.67 -8.46
N ALA A 318 -6.14 5.54 -7.97
CA ALA A 318 -6.03 6.91 -8.47
C ALA A 318 -4.59 7.43 -8.49
N LEU A 319 -4.33 8.35 -9.42
CA LEU A 319 -3.24 9.30 -9.30
C LEU A 319 -3.69 10.40 -8.33
N VAL A 320 -2.91 10.66 -7.31
CA VAL A 320 -3.17 11.63 -6.25
C VAL A 320 -2.12 12.72 -6.31
N LEU A 321 -2.57 13.97 -6.28
CA LEU A 321 -1.72 15.15 -6.07
C LEU A 321 -2.14 15.82 -4.78
N GLN A 322 -1.17 16.28 -3.97
CA GLN A 322 -1.43 17.02 -2.74
C GLN A 322 -0.51 18.23 -2.62
N ALA A 323 -1.02 19.32 -2.06
CA ALA A 323 -0.26 20.53 -1.86
C ALA A 323 -0.63 21.21 -0.54
N HIS A 324 0.37 21.84 0.10
CA HIS A 324 0.16 22.72 1.24
C HIS A 324 0.33 24.17 0.78
N LEU A 325 -0.59 25.04 1.18
CA LEU A 325 -0.61 26.42 0.74
C LEU A 325 -0.12 27.36 1.85
N PRO A 326 0.45 28.53 1.51
CA PRO A 326 0.71 29.57 2.51
C PRO A 326 -0.61 30.09 3.12
N PRO A 327 -0.57 30.77 4.27
CA PRO A 327 -1.76 31.39 4.85
C PRO A 327 -2.48 32.29 3.83
N GLY A 328 -3.79 32.10 3.67
CA GLY A 328 -4.60 32.82 2.68
C GLY A 328 -4.39 32.39 1.22
N GLY A 329 -3.71 31.25 1.00
CA GLY A 329 -3.51 30.68 -0.33
C GLY A 329 -4.85 30.30 -0.99
N ASP A 330 -4.91 30.45 -2.31
CA ASP A 330 -6.11 30.18 -3.15
C ASP A 330 -6.02 28.77 -3.73
N VAL A 331 -6.82 27.85 -3.19
CA VAL A 331 -6.93 26.45 -3.63
C VAL A 331 -7.36 26.36 -5.09
N ASP A 332 -8.32 27.18 -5.52
CA ASP A 332 -8.78 27.16 -6.90
C ASP A 332 -7.69 27.58 -7.88
N LYS A 333 -6.83 28.53 -7.48
CA LYS A 333 -5.67 28.91 -8.28
C LYS A 333 -4.67 27.75 -8.41
N VAL A 334 -4.42 27.02 -7.33
CA VAL A 334 -3.53 25.84 -7.34
C VAL A 334 -4.08 24.77 -8.26
N LEU A 335 -5.37 24.43 -8.14
CA LEU A 335 -6.01 23.42 -8.98
C LEU A 335 -6.01 23.83 -10.47
N ARG A 336 -6.30 25.12 -10.80
CA ARG A 336 -6.17 25.62 -12.18
C ARG A 336 -4.73 25.51 -12.69
N SER A 337 -3.74 25.81 -11.86
CA SER A 337 -2.33 25.67 -12.27
C SER A 337 -1.94 24.24 -12.57
N VAL A 338 -2.48 23.26 -11.82
CA VAL A 338 -2.31 21.81 -12.11
C VAL A 338 -2.95 21.48 -13.47
N GLU A 339 -4.20 21.92 -13.70
CA GLU A 339 -4.90 21.71 -14.97
C GLU A 339 -4.12 22.28 -16.18
N GLU A 340 -3.64 23.51 -16.05
CA GLU A 340 -2.86 24.17 -17.09
C GLU A 340 -1.53 23.43 -17.37
N GLU A 341 -0.89 22.88 -16.34
CA GLU A 341 0.35 22.12 -16.52
C GLU A 341 0.10 20.77 -17.19
N CYS A 342 -0.96 20.05 -16.79
CA CYS A 342 -1.37 18.83 -17.46
C CYS A 342 -1.78 19.10 -18.92
N ALA A 343 -2.54 20.18 -19.18
CA ALA A 343 -2.90 20.59 -20.54
C ALA A 343 -1.66 20.97 -21.38
N ARG A 344 -0.65 21.59 -20.77
CA ARG A 344 0.61 21.91 -21.46
C ARG A 344 1.39 20.65 -21.81
N ILE A 345 1.49 19.67 -20.92
CA ILE A 345 2.09 18.37 -21.25
C ILE A 345 1.30 17.72 -22.40
N ALA A 346 -0.02 17.77 -22.36
CA ALA A 346 -0.86 17.18 -23.41
C ALA A 346 -0.73 17.86 -24.78
N SER A 347 -0.43 19.18 -24.84
CA SER A 347 -0.29 19.94 -26.10
C SER A 347 1.15 20.02 -26.61
N ASP A 348 2.11 20.25 -25.73
CA ASP A 348 3.49 20.61 -26.09
C ASP A 348 4.48 19.44 -25.85
N GLY A 349 4.04 18.38 -25.15
CA GLY A 349 4.90 17.25 -24.77
C GLY A 349 5.83 17.56 -23.60
N LEU A 350 6.89 16.78 -23.52
CA LEU A 350 7.91 16.88 -22.47
C LEU A 350 9.14 17.65 -22.97
N ALA A 351 9.89 18.25 -22.05
CA ALA A 351 11.16 18.86 -22.38
C ALA A 351 12.21 17.78 -22.76
N PRO A 352 13.24 18.11 -23.56
CA PRO A 352 14.33 17.18 -23.87
C PRO A 352 14.90 16.55 -22.59
N ASP A 353 15.11 15.24 -22.60
CA ASP A 353 15.63 14.43 -21.50
C ASP A 353 14.79 14.39 -20.20
N GLU A 354 13.63 15.03 -20.15
CA GLU A 354 12.75 15.04 -18.96
C GLU A 354 12.27 13.63 -18.64
N LEU A 355 11.69 12.93 -19.62
CA LEU A 355 11.23 11.55 -19.45
C LEU A 355 12.36 10.61 -19.04
N SER A 356 13.49 10.66 -19.75
CA SER A 356 14.62 9.77 -19.47
C SER A 356 15.23 9.98 -18.08
N ARG A 357 15.29 11.23 -17.58
CA ARG A 357 15.72 11.52 -16.20
C ARG A 357 14.75 10.96 -15.17
N THR A 358 13.45 11.13 -15.38
CA THR A 358 12.40 10.60 -14.50
C THR A 358 12.47 9.08 -14.44
N GLN A 359 12.49 8.41 -15.59
CA GLN A 359 12.59 6.95 -15.66
C GLN A 359 13.86 6.41 -14.97
N ALA A 360 15.01 7.08 -15.13
CA ALA A 360 16.26 6.68 -14.47
C ALA A 360 16.17 6.81 -12.94
N ARG A 361 15.50 7.84 -12.43
CA ARG A 361 15.28 8.01 -10.99
C ARG A 361 14.34 6.95 -10.45
N MET A 362 13.20 6.74 -11.10
CA MET A 362 12.23 5.70 -10.72
C MET A 362 12.89 4.32 -10.66
N ALA A 363 13.65 3.95 -11.69
CA ALA A 363 14.39 2.70 -11.71
C ALA A 363 15.41 2.60 -10.57
N THR A 364 16.05 3.72 -10.21
CA THR A 364 16.99 3.77 -9.08
C THR A 364 16.27 3.57 -7.73
N HIS A 365 15.11 4.21 -7.54
CA HIS A 365 14.29 4.04 -6.33
C HIS A 365 13.83 2.59 -6.21
N LEU A 366 13.26 2.02 -7.26
CA LEU A 366 12.81 0.63 -7.29
C LEU A 366 13.93 -0.37 -6.94
N LEU A 367 15.13 -0.16 -7.52
CA LEU A 367 16.28 -1.00 -7.22
C LEU A 367 16.75 -0.90 -5.77
N ARG A 368 16.71 0.30 -5.19
CA ARG A 368 17.06 0.50 -3.76
C ARG A 368 16.07 -0.17 -2.83
N ASP A 369 14.77 -0.06 -3.12
CA ASP A 369 13.72 -0.65 -2.31
C ASP A 369 13.79 -2.19 -2.32
N THR A 370 14.21 -2.76 -3.44
CA THR A 370 14.34 -4.21 -3.62
C THR A 370 15.73 -4.77 -3.29
N ASP A 371 16.73 -3.93 -3.05
CA ASP A 371 18.05 -4.34 -2.57
C ASP A 371 17.96 -4.96 -1.16
N ALA A 372 17.12 -4.38 -0.29
CA ALA A 372 16.83 -4.95 1.00
C ALA A 372 16.01 -6.26 0.87
N VAL A 373 16.44 -7.32 1.57
CA VAL A 373 15.77 -8.64 1.51
C VAL A 373 14.29 -8.57 1.90
N LEU A 374 13.94 -7.70 2.86
CA LEU A 374 12.55 -7.51 3.27
C LEU A 374 11.71 -6.83 2.20
N GLY A 375 12.19 -5.72 1.63
CA GLY A 375 11.47 -5.03 0.54
C GLY A 375 11.20 -5.96 -0.64
N ARG A 376 12.18 -6.81 -0.96
CA ARG A 376 12.06 -7.83 -2.00
C ARG A 376 11.03 -8.89 -1.65
N ALA A 377 11.04 -9.44 -0.41
CA ALA A 377 10.06 -10.43 0.03
C ALA A 377 8.64 -9.86 -0.01
N LEU A 378 8.43 -8.64 0.51
CA LEU A 378 7.12 -7.97 0.49
C LEU A 378 6.61 -7.75 -0.93
N GLN A 379 7.41 -7.16 -1.80
CA GLN A 379 6.97 -6.89 -3.18
C GLN A 379 6.70 -8.18 -3.96
N MET A 380 7.53 -9.22 -3.80
CA MET A 380 7.30 -10.53 -4.42
C MET A 380 5.99 -11.16 -3.91
N ALA A 381 5.71 -11.07 -2.59
CA ALA A 381 4.49 -11.59 -2.01
C ALA A 381 3.24 -10.86 -2.54
N VAL A 382 3.29 -9.53 -2.60
CA VAL A 382 2.18 -8.70 -3.12
C VAL A 382 1.94 -8.95 -4.60
N LEU A 383 2.99 -9.00 -5.42
CA LEU A 383 2.86 -9.28 -6.85
C LEU A 383 2.33 -10.69 -7.11
N GLU A 384 2.76 -11.68 -6.31
CA GLU A 384 2.17 -13.02 -6.36
C GLU A 384 0.71 -13.01 -5.94
N GLN A 385 0.36 -12.31 -4.87
CA GLN A 385 -0.99 -12.27 -4.34
C GLN A 385 -1.96 -11.57 -5.31
N GLN A 386 -1.56 -10.43 -5.87
CA GLN A 386 -2.46 -9.61 -6.70
C GLN A 386 -2.49 -10.04 -8.17
N ARG A 387 -1.39 -10.56 -8.70
CA ARG A 387 -1.20 -10.81 -10.13
C ARG A 387 -0.82 -12.24 -10.48
N GLY A 388 -0.37 -13.04 -9.49
CA GLY A 388 0.22 -14.36 -9.75
C GLY A 388 1.56 -14.30 -10.50
N GLU A 389 2.25 -13.15 -10.48
CA GLU A 389 3.48 -12.92 -11.24
C GLU A 389 4.56 -12.22 -10.39
N PRO A 390 5.19 -12.90 -9.41
CA PRO A 390 6.21 -12.28 -8.57
C PRO A 390 7.46 -11.87 -9.36
N ALA A 391 7.79 -12.58 -10.45
CA ALA A 391 8.91 -12.26 -11.33
C ALA A 391 8.74 -10.92 -12.09
N LEU A 392 7.54 -10.32 -12.08
CA LEU A 392 7.31 -8.97 -12.61
C LEU A 392 8.25 -7.96 -11.96
N LEU A 393 8.63 -8.15 -10.68
CA LEU A 393 9.58 -7.30 -9.98
C LEU A 393 10.89 -7.12 -10.75
N ASN A 394 11.40 -8.18 -11.39
CA ASN A 394 12.61 -8.14 -12.21
C ASN A 394 12.47 -7.30 -13.49
N ARG A 395 11.25 -6.99 -13.91
CA ARG A 395 10.93 -6.31 -15.17
C ARG A 395 10.42 -4.88 -14.97
N LEU A 396 9.92 -4.52 -13.78
CA LEU A 396 9.29 -3.21 -13.55
C LEU A 396 10.16 -2.04 -13.99
N HIS A 397 11.46 -2.06 -13.68
CA HIS A 397 12.38 -1.00 -14.08
C HIS A 397 12.53 -0.88 -15.60
N THR A 398 12.44 -2.01 -16.33
CA THR A 398 12.48 -2.04 -17.82
C THR A 398 11.16 -1.50 -18.36
N LEU A 399 10.03 -1.96 -17.85
CA LEU A 399 8.70 -1.51 -18.28
C LEU A 399 8.51 0.00 -18.04
N ILE A 400 8.98 0.54 -16.91
CA ILE A 400 9.01 1.98 -16.65
C ILE A 400 9.86 2.69 -17.73
N GLY A 401 11.01 2.12 -18.09
CA GLY A 401 11.89 2.67 -19.13
C GLY A 401 11.33 2.58 -20.56
N GLU A 402 10.34 1.75 -20.81
CA GLU A 402 9.65 1.57 -22.09
C GLU A 402 8.45 2.50 -22.27
N VAL A 403 7.98 3.16 -21.19
CA VAL A 403 6.93 4.16 -21.29
C VAL A 403 7.37 5.31 -22.21
N THR A 404 6.55 5.62 -23.21
CA THR A 404 6.86 6.64 -24.23
C THR A 404 6.28 8.01 -23.88
N GLU A 405 6.81 9.06 -24.53
CA GLU A 405 6.29 10.41 -24.39
C GLU A 405 4.82 10.50 -24.83
N GLU A 406 4.45 9.84 -25.91
CA GLU A 406 3.07 9.83 -26.41
C GLU A 406 2.10 9.24 -25.38
N GLN A 407 2.52 8.23 -24.64
CA GLN A 407 1.71 7.66 -23.56
C GLN A 407 1.56 8.64 -22.39
N ILE A 408 2.62 9.37 -22.03
CA ILE A 408 2.57 10.41 -20.98
C ILE A 408 1.65 11.57 -21.40
N VAL A 409 1.76 12.02 -22.66
CA VAL A 409 0.91 13.07 -23.24
C VAL A 409 -0.56 12.64 -23.19
N ALA A 410 -0.86 11.39 -23.59
CA ALA A 410 -2.22 10.85 -23.52
C ALA A 410 -2.75 10.78 -22.07
N ALA A 411 -1.94 10.31 -21.12
CA ALA A 411 -2.29 10.23 -19.70
C ALA A 411 -2.55 11.63 -19.11
N ALA A 412 -1.70 12.61 -19.41
CA ALA A 412 -1.87 14.00 -18.96
C ALA A 412 -3.19 14.61 -19.47
N GLY A 413 -3.56 14.30 -20.70
CA GLY A 413 -4.84 14.71 -21.30
C GLY A 413 -6.09 14.15 -20.62
N GLN A 414 -5.96 13.10 -19.80
CA GLN A 414 -7.07 12.54 -19.01
C GLN A 414 -7.24 13.21 -17.63
N LEU A 415 -6.25 13.97 -17.15
CA LEU A 415 -6.29 14.64 -15.85
C LEU A 415 -7.12 15.94 -15.93
N VAL A 416 -8.37 15.81 -16.35
CA VAL A 416 -9.29 16.94 -16.56
C VAL A 416 -10.20 17.16 -15.33
N PRO A 417 -10.72 18.39 -15.11
CA PRO A 417 -11.58 18.71 -13.97
C PRO A 417 -12.80 17.81 -13.84
N ALA A 418 -13.45 17.47 -14.95
CA ALA A 418 -14.64 16.62 -14.94
C ALA A 418 -14.42 15.20 -14.37
N ARG A 419 -13.18 14.74 -14.30
CA ARG A 419 -12.81 13.42 -13.77
C ARG A 419 -12.12 13.50 -12.40
N ARG A 420 -12.13 14.68 -11.77
CA ARG A 420 -11.41 14.96 -10.54
C ARG A 420 -12.29 14.81 -9.30
N ALA A 421 -11.74 14.19 -8.25
CA ALA A 421 -12.19 14.35 -6.87
C ALA A 421 -11.17 15.24 -6.14
N ALA A 422 -11.63 16.19 -5.32
CA ALA A 422 -10.75 17.07 -4.55
C ALA A 422 -11.23 17.26 -3.12
N VAL A 423 -10.28 17.33 -2.18
CA VAL A 423 -10.54 17.61 -0.76
C VAL A 423 -9.66 18.77 -0.32
N GLU A 424 -10.28 19.76 0.30
CA GLU A 424 -9.61 20.92 0.87
C GLU A 424 -9.56 20.82 2.40
N VAL A 425 -8.40 21.12 2.96
CA VAL A 425 -8.18 21.31 4.40
C VAL A 425 -8.22 22.82 4.69
N ILE A 426 -9.23 23.25 5.41
CA ILE A 426 -9.31 24.61 5.94
C ILE A 426 -8.51 24.65 7.23
N ALA A 427 -7.43 25.44 7.25
CA ALA A 427 -6.59 25.55 8.45
C ALA A 427 -7.34 26.25 9.60
N GLY A 428 -7.23 25.73 10.80
CA GLY A 428 -7.91 26.25 11.97
C GLY A 428 -7.45 27.61 12.48
N GLY A 429 -6.52 28.27 11.80
CA GLY A 429 -5.94 29.57 12.14
C GLY A 429 -5.11 29.50 13.43
N ALA A 430 -3.86 29.88 13.40
CA ALA A 430 -3.09 30.12 14.62
C ALA A 430 -3.82 31.24 15.42
N LYS A 431 -4.39 30.90 16.59
CA LYS A 431 -4.82 31.90 17.56
C LYS A 431 -3.60 32.53 18.21
#